data_bc42cca36e43fcb1cf00465aceb245c4
#
_entry.id   bc42cca36e43fcb1cf00465aceb245c4
#
_cell.length_a   1.000
_cell.length_b   1.000
_cell.length_c   1.000
_cell.angle_alpha   90.00
_cell.angle_beta   90.00
_cell.angle_gamma   90.00
#
_symmetry.space_group_name_H-M   'P 1'
#
loop_
_entity.id
_entity.type
_entity.pdbx_description
1 polymer ?
#
loop_
_entity_poly.entity_id
_entity_poly.type
_entity_poly.pdbx_seq_one_letter_code
_entity_poly.pdbx_strand_id
1 'polypeptide(L)'
;MQDVEFFEKGIGPKVVLLHSRASGAGQWKVLMDHFKDKFHFISVNLIGYGNTTAWNQNKVQTLLDQVKLLEKIPSLSGSRFSIVGHSFGGSVAMKAAKHYFDQVEKLVLVEPNPFYLLRQEKKVEAFAEVLVLRNKIKTEFNNDWEQAVSFFADYWNGKGTWRNLPEIQKERFSIILKPNYFEWDAVFSEETSLKAWKKILPINTTLIGATNTVRTIRELNDLFRLNCPNWDFKNYSGGHMAPITNPELVNPLIIDSLM
;
A
#
# COMPACT_ATOMS: atom_id res chain seq x y z
N MET A 1 5.80 -20.26 13.32
CA MET A 1 4.48 -19.85 12.77
C MET A 1 4.55 -18.33 12.64
N GLN A 2 4.06 -17.73 11.56
CA GLN A 2 4.13 -16.28 11.37
C GLN A 2 3.00 -15.64 12.16
N ASP A 3 3.30 -14.83 13.18
CA ASP A 3 2.30 -14.10 13.96
C ASP A 3 1.90 -12.83 13.19
N VAL A 4 0.65 -12.44 13.30
CA VAL A 4 0.07 -11.27 12.67
C VAL A 4 -0.52 -10.33 13.72
N GLU A 5 -0.12 -9.08 13.70
CA GLU A 5 -0.76 -8.03 14.48
C GLU A 5 -1.80 -7.29 13.64
N PHE A 6 -2.99 -7.18 14.18
CA PHE A 6 -4.08 -6.42 13.56
C PHE A 6 -4.96 -5.77 14.62
N PHE A 7 -5.72 -4.79 14.21
CA PHE A 7 -6.63 -4.04 15.09
C PHE A 7 -8.01 -4.02 14.45
N GLU A 8 -9.01 -4.41 15.22
CA GLU A 8 -10.40 -4.39 14.78
C GLU A 8 -11.18 -3.28 15.48
N LYS A 9 -12.07 -2.63 14.74
CA LYS A 9 -12.93 -1.58 15.29
C LYS A 9 -14.21 -1.42 14.48
N GLY A 10 -15.32 -1.29 15.19
CA GLY A 10 -16.62 -0.98 14.60
C GLY A 10 -17.49 -2.20 14.35
N ILE A 11 -18.63 -1.94 13.71
CA ILE A 11 -19.69 -2.91 13.38
C ILE A 11 -20.15 -2.71 11.94
N GLY A 12 -20.71 -3.75 11.32
CA GLY A 12 -21.23 -3.69 9.95
C GLY A 12 -20.39 -4.46 8.94
N PRO A 13 -20.43 -4.10 7.64
CA PRO A 13 -19.63 -4.75 6.62
C PRO A 13 -18.15 -4.67 6.91
N LYS A 14 -17.44 -5.78 6.68
CA LYS A 14 -16.00 -5.90 7.00
C LYS A 14 -15.15 -5.20 5.95
N VAL A 15 -14.15 -4.45 6.43
CA VAL A 15 -13.19 -3.72 5.58
C VAL A 15 -11.77 -3.98 6.07
N VAL A 16 -10.97 -4.63 5.25
CA VAL A 16 -9.54 -4.84 5.48
C VAL A 16 -8.77 -3.59 5.03
N LEU A 17 -7.90 -3.09 5.90
CA LEU A 17 -7.11 -1.88 5.69
C LEU A 17 -5.62 -2.24 5.64
N LEU A 18 -4.97 -2.01 4.50
CA LEU A 18 -3.57 -2.31 4.23
C LEU A 18 -2.76 -1.02 4.06
N HIS A 19 -1.80 -0.82 4.95
CA HIS A 19 -1.03 0.42 5.05
C HIS A 19 0.09 0.53 3.99
N SER A 20 0.63 1.74 3.83
CA SER A 20 1.78 2.03 2.98
C SER A 20 3.11 1.58 3.60
N ARG A 21 4.18 1.61 2.80
CA ARG A 21 5.56 1.50 3.30
C ARG A 21 5.85 2.53 4.37
N ALA A 22 6.77 2.20 5.26
CA ALA A 22 7.22 3.06 6.37
C ALA A 22 6.07 3.64 7.20
N SER A 23 5.00 2.84 7.41
CA SER A 23 3.81 3.23 8.15
C SER A 23 3.43 2.14 9.17
N GLY A 24 2.26 1.58 9.09
CA GLY A 24 1.73 0.53 9.97
C GLY A 24 0.20 0.63 10.06
N ALA A 25 -0.40 -0.31 10.77
CA ALA A 25 -1.86 -0.35 10.95
C ALA A 25 -2.43 0.96 11.53
N GLY A 26 -1.64 1.68 12.31
CA GLY A 26 -2.01 2.99 12.87
C GLY A 26 -2.34 4.07 11.83
N GLN A 27 -1.90 3.91 10.57
CA GLN A 27 -2.26 4.80 9.46
C GLN A 27 -3.78 5.05 9.38
N TRP A 28 -4.56 4.03 9.67
CA TRP A 28 -6.01 4.03 9.48
C TRP A 28 -6.81 4.43 10.71
N LYS A 29 -6.13 4.81 11.80
CA LYS A 29 -6.79 5.13 13.08
C LYS A 29 -7.89 6.17 12.94
N VAL A 30 -7.64 7.26 12.22
CA VAL A 30 -8.62 8.34 12.02
C VAL A 30 -9.84 7.85 11.24
N LEU A 31 -9.63 7.06 10.18
CA LEU A 31 -10.72 6.45 9.41
C LEU A 31 -11.59 5.55 10.28
N MET A 32 -10.95 4.65 11.02
CA MET A 32 -11.63 3.69 11.90
C MET A 32 -12.42 4.40 13.01
N ASP A 33 -11.83 5.41 13.64
CA ASP A 33 -12.46 6.16 14.74
C ASP A 33 -13.73 6.90 14.29
N HIS A 34 -13.72 7.48 13.09
CA HIS A 34 -14.83 8.27 12.57
C HIS A 34 -15.98 7.42 12.00
N PHE A 35 -15.68 6.24 11.47
CA PHE A 35 -16.67 5.45 10.73
C PHE A 35 -16.97 4.07 11.33
N LYS A 36 -16.57 3.83 12.58
CA LYS A 36 -16.81 2.57 13.31
C LYS A 36 -18.28 2.15 13.42
N ASP A 37 -19.21 3.10 13.30
CA ASP A 37 -20.64 2.81 13.39
C ASP A 37 -21.23 2.38 12.03
N LYS A 38 -20.44 2.45 10.96
CA LYS A 38 -20.84 2.06 9.59
C LYS A 38 -20.15 0.80 9.08
N PHE A 39 -18.92 0.55 9.52
CA PHE A 39 -18.07 -0.55 9.05
C PHE A 39 -17.33 -1.23 10.19
N HIS A 40 -17.11 -2.53 10.04
CA HIS A 40 -16.17 -3.28 10.86
C HIS A 40 -14.79 -3.26 10.18
N PHE A 41 -13.93 -2.39 10.63
CA PHE A 41 -12.58 -2.24 10.09
C PHE A 41 -11.61 -3.23 10.72
N ILE A 42 -10.70 -3.75 9.89
CA ILE A 42 -9.64 -4.68 10.26
C ILE A 42 -8.33 -4.12 9.67
N SER A 43 -7.59 -3.38 10.49
CA SER A 43 -6.31 -2.79 10.09
C SER A 43 -5.15 -3.72 10.41
N VAL A 44 -4.39 -4.11 9.39
CA VAL A 44 -3.38 -5.17 9.48
C VAL A 44 -1.98 -4.56 9.41
N ASN A 45 -1.09 -4.94 10.33
CA ASN A 45 0.33 -4.71 10.17
C ASN A 45 0.91 -5.73 9.19
N LEU A 46 1.46 -5.23 8.08
CA LEU A 46 2.12 -6.06 7.07
C LEU A 46 3.41 -6.69 7.64
N ILE A 47 4.01 -7.65 6.92
CA ILE A 47 5.20 -8.39 7.36
C ILE A 47 6.31 -7.42 7.79
N GLY A 48 6.79 -7.59 9.03
CA GLY A 48 7.87 -6.79 9.62
C GLY A 48 7.43 -5.45 10.23
N TYR A 49 6.13 -5.13 10.21
CA TYR A 49 5.58 -3.95 10.88
C TYR A 49 4.89 -4.32 12.20
N GLY A 50 4.99 -3.42 13.18
CA GLY A 50 4.46 -3.67 14.52
C GLY A 50 5.01 -4.96 15.10
N ASN A 51 4.13 -5.80 15.64
CA ASN A 51 4.47 -7.13 16.15
C ASN A 51 4.26 -8.25 15.11
N THR A 52 3.93 -7.92 13.85
CA THR A 52 3.88 -8.93 12.78
C THR A 52 5.27 -9.47 12.50
N THR A 53 5.40 -10.80 12.48
CA THR A 53 6.69 -11.48 12.27
C THR A 53 7.45 -10.91 11.07
N ALA A 54 8.73 -10.62 11.26
CA ALA A 54 9.60 -10.13 10.21
C ALA A 54 9.83 -11.20 9.13
N TRP A 55 10.14 -10.76 7.90
CA TRP A 55 10.44 -11.66 6.80
C TRP A 55 11.70 -12.50 7.05
N ASN A 56 11.64 -13.78 6.73
CA ASN A 56 12.81 -14.64 6.75
C ASN A 56 13.72 -14.30 5.54
N GLN A 57 14.92 -13.85 5.80
CA GLN A 57 15.88 -13.36 4.79
C GLN A 57 16.34 -14.43 3.78
N ASN A 58 16.12 -15.71 4.04
CA ASN A 58 16.52 -16.82 3.15
C ASN A 58 15.60 -17.03 1.93
N LYS A 59 14.56 -16.22 1.79
CA LYS A 59 13.58 -16.33 0.69
C LYS A 59 13.25 -14.96 0.12
N VAL A 60 13.01 -14.93 -1.19
CA VAL A 60 12.41 -13.76 -1.85
C VAL A 60 10.98 -13.59 -1.37
N GLN A 61 10.65 -12.40 -0.85
CA GLN A 61 9.28 -12.07 -0.46
C GLN A 61 8.42 -11.86 -1.71
N THR A 62 7.17 -12.30 -1.64
CA THR A 62 6.16 -12.08 -2.68
C THR A 62 4.95 -11.33 -2.13
N LEU A 63 4.13 -10.73 -3.00
CA LEU A 63 2.86 -10.12 -2.56
C LEU A 63 1.91 -11.17 -1.96
N LEU A 64 1.99 -12.43 -2.40
CA LEU A 64 1.19 -13.51 -1.83
C LEU A 64 1.55 -13.80 -0.36
N ASP A 65 2.83 -13.64 0.02
CA ASP A 65 3.23 -13.82 1.42
C ASP A 65 2.57 -12.78 2.33
N GLN A 66 2.43 -11.54 1.85
CA GLN A 66 1.67 -10.51 2.56
C GLN A 66 0.17 -10.85 2.65
N VAL A 67 -0.41 -11.36 1.57
CA VAL A 67 -1.84 -11.75 1.52
C VAL A 67 -2.15 -12.88 2.52
N LYS A 68 -1.25 -13.84 2.71
CA LYS A 68 -1.42 -14.94 3.64
C LYS A 68 -1.54 -14.52 5.11
N LEU A 69 -1.17 -13.28 5.46
CA LEU A 69 -1.45 -12.74 6.79
C LEU A 69 -2.96 -12.72 7.08
N LEU A 70 -3.80 -12.49 6.06
CA LEU A 70 -5.26 -12.41 6.23
C LEU A 70 -5.88 -13.77 6.64
N GLU A 71 -5.24 -14.90 6.29
CA GLU A 71 -5.66 -16.24 6.72
C GLU A 71 -5.58 -16.43 8.24
N LYS A 72 -4.81 -15.59 8.93
CA LYS A 72 -4.62 -15.64 10.39
C LYS A 72 -5.63 -14.79 11.18
N ILE A 73 -6.52 -14.09 10.49
CA ILE A 73 -7.50 -13.19 11.09
C ILE A 73 -8.84 -13.92 11.19
N PRO A 74 -9.25 -14.33 12.42
CA PRO A 74 -10.43 -15.19 12.59
C PRO A 74 -11.72 -14.56 12.07
N SER A 75 -11.86 -13.25 12.20
CA SER A 75 -13.05 -12.52 11.74
C SER A 75 -13.23 -12.52 10.21
N LEU A 76 -12.19 -12.85 9.43
CA LEU A 76 -12.27 -12.96 7.96
C LEU A 76 -12.66 -14.37 7.49
N SER A 77 -12.55 -15.38 8.32
CA SER A 77 -12.82 -16.78 7.95
C SER A 77 -14.25 -16.93 7.41
N GLY A 78 -14.38 -17.40 6.15
CA GLY A 78 -15.67 -17.61 5.48
C GLY A 78 -16.51 -16.35 5.27
N SER A 79 -15.95 -15.15 5.49
CA SER A 79 -16.66 -13.88 5.35
C SER A 79 -16.41 -13.23 4.01
N ARG A 80 -17.39 -12.45 3.55
CA ARG A 80 -17.16 -11.43 2.50
C ARG A 80 -16.63 -10.16 3.14
N PHE A 81 -15.79 -9.43 2.42
CA PHE A 81 -15.16 -8.20 2.90
C PHE A 81 -14.74 -7.30 1.76
N SER A 82 -14.60 -6.02 2.04
CA SER A 82 -13.95 -5.06 1.14
C SER A 82 -12.50 -4.85 1.54
N ILE A 83 -11.67 -4.37 0.61
CA ILE A 83 -10.25 -4.09 0.87
C ILE A 83 -9.93 -2.65 0.48
N VAL A 84 -9.23 -1.96 1.37
CA VAL A 84 -8.60 -0.65 1.11
C VAL A 84 -7.10 -0.81 1.22
N GLY A 85 -6.34 -0.40 0.22
CA GLY A 85 -4.88 -0.45 0.25
C GLY A 85 -4.24 0.85 -0.22
N HIS A 86 -3.27 1.37 0.55
CA HIS A 86 -2.49 2.55 0.18
C HIS A 86 -1.09 2.15 -0.28
N SER A 87 -0.64 2.67 -1.42
CA SER A 87 0.73 2.49 -1.91
C SER A 87 1.11 1.01 -2.01
N PHE A 88 2.08 0.52 -1.23
CA PHE A 88 2.43 -0.90 -1.15
C PHE A 88 1.24 -1.76 -0.70
N GLY A 89 0.49 -1.31 0.29
CA GLY A 89 -0.77 -1.94 0.69
C GLY A 89 -1.78 -2.01 -0.46
N GLY A 90 -1.73 -1.09 -1.42
CA GLY A 90 -2.51 -1.13 -2.66
C GLY A 90 -2.10 -2.29 -3.57
N SER A 91 -0.78 -2.53 -3.74
CA SER A 91 -0.27 -3.70 -4.47
C SER A 91 -0.64 -5.01 -3.79
N VAL A 92 -0.57 -5.06 -2.45
CA VAL A 92 -1.02 -6.21 -1.65
C VAL A 92 -2.54 -6.40 -1.80
N ALA A 93 -3.33 -5.32 -1.77
CA ALA A 93 -4.79 -5.35 -1.95
C ALA A 93 -5.20 -5.92 -3.31
N MET A 94 -4.52 -5.55 -4.40
CA MET A 94 -4.73 -6.15 -5.72
C MET A 94 -4.49 -7.66 -5.68
N LYS A 95 -3.39 -8.11 -5.06
CA LYS A 95 -3.07 -9.53 -4.92
C LYS A 95 -4.08 -10.27 -4.04
N ALA A 96 -4.52 -9.63 -2.96
CA ALA A 96 -5.56 -10.17 -2.07
C ALA A 96 -6.91 -10.32 -2.79
N ALA A 97 -7.32 -9.32 -3.57
CA ALA A 97 -8.55 -9.38 -4.35
C ALA A 97 -8.53 -10.52 -5.40
N LYS A 98 -7.35 -10.82 -5.98
CA LYS A 98 -7.16 -12.00 -6.83
C LYS A 98 -7.24 -13.31 -6.04
N HIS A 99 -6.66 -13.37 -4.85
CA HIS A 99 -6.60 -14.58 -4.03
C HIS A 99 -7.97 -14.93 -3.42
N TYR A 100 -8.71 -13.92 -3.00
CA TYR A 100 -10.04 -14.02 -2.38
C TYR A 100 -11.17 -13.57 -3.32
N PHE A 101 -11.07 -13.87 -4.61
CA PHE A 101 -11.94 -13.32 -5.66
C PHE A 101 -13.45 -13.50 -5.38
N ASP A 102 -13.86 -14.61 -4.73
CA ASP A 102 -15.26 -14.88 -4.36
C ASP A 102 -15.71 -14.15 -3.08
N GLN A 103 -14.77 -13.62 -2.29
CA GLN A 103 -15.04 -13.01 -0.99
C GLN A 103 -14.90 -11.48 -1.01
N VAL A 104 -14.12 -10.93 -1.95
CA VAL A 104 -13.88 -9.49 -2.04
C VAL A 104 -15.02 -8.80 -2.78
N GLU A 105 -15.74 -7.92 -2.07
CA GLU A 105 -16.89 -7.19 -2.61
C GLU A 105 -16.50 -5.89 -3.30
N LYS A 106 -15.64 -5.10 -2.66
CA LYS A 106 -15.14 -3.82 -3.17
C LYS A 106 -13.63 -3.72 -2.95
N LEU A 107 -12.96 -3.09 -3.89
CA LEU A 107 -11.52 -2.82 -3.82
C LEU A 107 -11.25 -1.32 -3.96
N VAL A 108 -10.67 -0.71 -2.94
CA VAL A 108 -10.29 0.70 -2.96
C VAL A 108 -8.76 0.81 -2.96
N LEU A 109 -8.22 1.33 -4.03
CA LEU A 109 -6.79 1.50 -4.25
C LEU A 109 -6.43 2.99 -4.12
N VAL A 110 -5.72 3.34 -3.06
CA VAL A 110 -5.21 4.70 -2.87
C VAL A 110 -3.76 4.75 -3.32
N GLU A 111 -3.49 5.40 -4.44
CA GLU A 111 -2.13 5.56 -4.98
C GLU A 111 -1.33 4.24 -5.02
N PRO A 112 -1.85 3.12 -5.58
CA PRO A 112 -1.19 1.83 -5.56
C PRO A 112 0.13 1.86 -6.34
N ASN A 113 1.10 1.02 -5.93
CA ASN A 113 2.44 1.04 -6.51
C ASN A 113 2.91 -0.30 -7.13
N PRO A 114 2.15 -0.95 -8.00
CA PRO A 114 2.60 -2.14 -8.72
C PRO A 114 3.67 -1.78 -9.78
N PHE A 115 4.84 -1.34 -9.33
CA PHE A 115 5.91 -0.75 -10.14
C PHE A 115 6.41 -1.64 -11.28
N TYR A 116 6.28 -2.97 -11.17
CA TYR A 116 6.64 -3.87 -12.26
C TYR A 116 5.82 -3.62 -13.54
N LEU A 117 4.60 -3.06 -13.42
CA LEU A 117 3.78 -2.67 -14.59
C LEU A 117 4.43 -1.55 -15.40
N LEU A 118 5.19 -0.65 -14.78
CA LEU A 118 5.92 0.39 -15.52
C LEU A 118 6.89 -0.23 -16.54
N ARG A 119 7.55 -1.35 -16.17
CA ARG A 119 8.41 -2.11 -17.08
C ARG A 119 7.60 -2.79 -18.18
N GLN A 120 6.52 -3.48 -17.81
CA GLN A 120 5.69 -4.23 -18.76
C GLN A 120 5.04 -3.30 -19.80
N GLU A 121 4.60 -2.11 -19.36
CA GLU A 121 3.93 -1.10 -20.19
C GLU A 121 4.90 -0.05 -20.77
N LYS A 122 6.21 -0.34 -20.74
CA LYS A 122 7.29 0.46 -21.36
C LYS A 122 7.32 1.93 -20.90
N LYS A 123 6.99 2.19 -19.64
CA LYS A 123 7.12 3.51 -18.99
C LYS A 123 8.57 3.73 -18.54
N VAL A 124 9.47 3.91 -19.52
CA VAL A 124 10.93 3.80 -19.33
C VAL A 124 11.47 4.76 -18.26
N GLU A 125 11.08 6.05 -18.32
CA GLU A 125 11.57 7.06 -17.38
C GLU A 125 11.07 6.81 -15.95
N ALA A 126 9.77 6.53 -15.81
CA ALA A 126 9.19 6.23 -14.49
C ALA A 126 9.78 4.94 -13.91
N PHE A 127 10.02 3.93 -14.75
CA PHE A 127 10.66 2.70 -14.30
C PHE A 127 12.12 2.91 -13.88
N ALA A 128 12.90 3.71 -14.63
CA ALA A 128 14.27 4.07 -14.26
C ALA A 128 14.32 4.79 -12.89
N GLU A 129 13.39 5.72 -12.65
CA GLU A 129 13.25 6.42 -11.38
C GLU A 129 12.99 5.45 -10.21
N VAL A 130 12.08 4.47 -10.40
CA VAL A 130 11.82 3.42 -9.41
C VAL A 130 13.07 2.56 -9.15
N LEU A 131 13.83 2.22 -10.19
CA LEU A 131 15.06 1.44 -10.03
C LEU A 131 16.11 2.20 -9.22
N VAL A 132 16.25 3.51 -9.41
CA VAL A 132 17.15 4.33 -8.57
C VAL A 132 16.75 4.25 -7.10
N LEU A 133 15.46 4.44 -6.79
CA LEU A 133 14.96 4.35 -5.42
C LEU A 133 15.16 2.95 -4.81
N ARG A 134 14.80 1.90 -5.56
CA ARG A 134 15.01 0.51 -5.13
C ARG A 134 16.48 0.21 -4.88
N ASN A 135 17.34 0.56 -5.82
CA ASN A 135 18.77 0.26 -5.71
C ASN A 135 19.39 0.98 -4.52
N LYS A 136 19.01 2.23 -4.26
CA LYS A 136 19.48 2.97 -3.08
C LYS A 136 19.12 2.21 -1.79
N ILE A 137 17.88 1.78 -1.62
CA ILE A 137 17.46 0.97 -0.46
C ILE A 137 18.26 -0.34 -0.38
N LYS A 138 18.39 -1.06 -1.50
CA LYS A 138 19.06 -2.38 -1.51
C LYS A 138 20.56 -2.27 -1.22
N THR A 139 21.24 -1.28 -1.80
CA THR A 139 22.69 -1.11 -1.65
C THR A 139 23.07 -0.61 -0.25
N GLU A 140 22.30 0.36 0.27
CA GLU A 140 22.65 1.03 1.52
C GLU A 140 22.10 0.32 2.76
N PHE A 141 21.33 -0.74 2.62
CA PHE A 141 20.72 -1.45 3.76
C PHE A 141 21.73 -1.90 4.81
N ASN A 142 22.89 -2.40 4.36
CA ASN A 142 23.98 -2.85 5.23
C ASN A 142 25.19 -1.89 5.25
N ASN A 143 25.12 -0.75 4.56
CA ASN A 143 26.20 0.22 4.44
C ASN A 143 25.84 1.53 5.15
N ASP A 144 25.12 2.41 4.47
CA ASP A 144 24.68 3.70 4.97
C ASP A 144 23.14 3.77 4.95
N TRP A 145 22.53 3.14 5.94
CA TRP A 145 21.08 3.07 6.05
C TRP A 145 20.42 4.45 6.19
N GLU A 146 21.07 5.39 6.88
CA GLU A 146 20.54 6.74 7.02
C GLU A 146 20.44 7.45 5.67
N GLN A 147 21.43 7.27 4.80
CA GLN A 147 21.37 7.81 3.43
C GLN A 147 20.21 7.22 2.64
N ALA A 148 19.93 5.92 2.75
CA ALA A 148 18.79 5.29 2.10
C ALA A 148 17.46 5.84 2.62
N VAL A 149 17.35 6.01 3.93
CA VAL A 149 16.16 6.54 4.60
C VAL A 149 15.91 7.99 4.21
N SER A 150 16.95 8.82 4.20
CA SER A 150 16.85 10.22 3.80
C SER A 150 16.38 10.37 2.35
N PHE A 151 16.94 9.55 1.45
CA PHE A 151 16.56 9.54 0.05
C PHE A 151 15.10 9.11 -0.12
N PHE A 152 14.65 8.09 0.60
CA PHE A 152 13.27 7.62 0.58
C PHE A 152 12.30 8.69 1.11
N ALA A 153 12.62 9.32 2.23
CA ALA A 153 11.80 10.35 2.84
C ALA A 153 11.62 11.55 1.90
N ASP A 154 12.71 12.02 1.31
CA ASP A 154 12.70 13.17 0.39
C ASP A 154 11.98 12.85 -0.92
N TYR A 155 12.07 11.61 -1.41
CA TYR A 155 11.35 11.20 -2.61
C TYR A 155 9.83 11.29 -2.45
N TRP A 156 9.29 10.80 -1.35
CA TRP A 156 7.84 10.71 -1.14
C TRP A 156 7.20 11.97 -0.57
N ASN A 157 7.95 12.77 0.18
CA ASN A 157 7.41 13.94 0.90
C ASN A 157 7.97 15.28 0.38
N GLY A 158 8.89 15.24 -0.58
CA GLY A 158 9.54 16.41 -1.13
C GLY A 158 10.97 16.62 -0.59
N LYS A 159 11.81 17.18 -1.45
CA LYS A 159 13.24 17.42 -1.16
C LYS A 159 13.44 18.26 0.11
N GLY A 160 14.30 17.78 0.98
CA GLY A 160 14.64 18.43 2.25
C GLY A 160 13.73 18.02 3.43
N THR A 161 12.74 17.17 3.21
CA THR A 161 11.88 16.67 4.30
C THR A 161 12.70 15.99 5.38
N TRP A 162 13.62 15.08 5.01
CA TRP A 162 14.47 14.38 5.97
C TRP A 162 15.28 15.34 6.84
N ARG A 163 15.90 16.34 6.23
CA ARG A 163 16.73 17.31 6.93
C ARG A 163 15.95 18.08 8.01
N ASN A 164 14.67 18.32 7.78
CA ASN A 164 13.82 19.12 8.66
C ASN A 164 13.09 18.26 9.71
N LEU A 165 13.22 16.92 9.69
CA LEU A 165 12.64 16.08 10.72
C LEU A 165 13.41 16.18 12.05
N PRO A 166 12.71 16.21 13.20
CA PRO A 166 13.32 16.02 14.52
C PRO A 166 14.03 14.66 14.61
N GLU A 167 15.14 14.57 15.35
CA GLU A 167 15.94 13.34 15.48
C GLU A 167 15.10 12.14 15.91
N ILE A 168 14.23 12.29 16.88
CA ILE A 168 13.35 11.19 17.33
C ILE A 168 12.44 10.66 16.20
N GLN A 169 12.03 11.53 15.26
CA GLN A 169 11.25 11.10 14.10
C GLN A 169 12.14 10.42 13.06
N LYS A 170 13.37 10.86 12.87
CA LYS A 170 14.36 10.21 11.99
C LYS A 170 14.67 8.79 12.47
N GLU A 171 14.93 8.62 13.78
CA GLU A 171 15.16 7.30 14.37
C GLU A 171 13.97 6.36 14.15
N ARG A 172 12.74 6.82 14.45
CA ARG A 172 11.52 6.03 14.22
C ARG A 172 11.34 5.66 12.75
N PHE A 173 11.55 6.62 11.86
CA PHE A 173 11.41 6.39 10.42
C PHE A 173 12.46 5.39 9.92
N SER A 174 13.70 5.46 10.41
CA SER A 174 14.78 4.52 10.09
C SER A 174 14.45 3.10 10.51
N ILE A 175 13.78 2.92 11.66
CA ILE A 175 13.37 1.60 12.13
C ILE A 175 12.20 1.06 11.29
N ILE A 176 11.16 1.87 11.10
CA ILE A 176 9.93 1.44 10.42
C ILE A 176 10.12 1.21 8.92
N LEU A 177 11.17 1.79 8.32
CA LEU A 177 11.48 1.58 6.91
C LEU A 177 12.21 0.24 6.64
N LYS A 178 12.77 -0.44 7.64
CA LYS A 178 13.56 -1.67 7.43
C LYS A 178 12.85 -2.76 6.61
N PRO A 179 11.55 -3.04 6.79
CA PRO A 179 10.83 -4.02 5.96
C PRO A 179 10.86 -3.70 4.47
N ASN A 180 11.04 -2.42 4.11
CA ASN A 180 11.06 -1.94 2.73
C ASN A 180 12.11 -2.65 1.86
N TYR A 181 13.22 -3.11 2.47
CA TYR A 181 14.22 -3.89 1.76
C TYR A 181 13.62 -5.12 1.05
N PHE A 182 12.71 -5.84 1.70
CA PHE A 182 12.07 -7.04 1.17
C PHE A 182 10.83 -6.74 0.32
N GLU A 183 10.11 -5.67 0.63
CA GLU A 183 8.91 -5.25 -0.11
C GLU A 183 9.18 -4.92 -1.57
N TRP A 184 10.40 -4.46 -1.90
CA TRP A 184 10.82 -4.28 -3.28
C TRP A 184 10.78 -5.59 -4.06
N ASP A 185 11.27 -6.66 -3.45
CA ASP A 185 11.25 -7.98 -4.09
C ASP A 185 9.81 -8.47 -4.26
N ALA A 186 8.95 -8.26 -3.27
CA ALA A 186 7.55 -8.63 -3.34
C ALA A 186 6.82 -7.95 -4.51
N VAL A 187 7.08 -6.67 -4.77
CA VAL A 187 6.49 -5.94 -5.89
C VAL A 187 7.10 -6.36 -7.23
N PHE A 188 8.43 -6.53 -7.29
CA PHE A 188 9.13 -6.81 -8.55
C PHE A 188 9.04 -8.27 -9.00
N SER A 189 8.71 -9.20 -8.11
CA SER A 189 8.44 -10.60 -8.42
C SER A 189 7.02 -10.86 -8.93
N GLU A 190 6.12 -9.87 -8.87
CA GLU A 190 4.77 -10.00 -9.43
C GLU A 190 4.82 -9.86 -10.96
N GLU A 191 4.09 -10.74 -11.67
CA GLU A 191 4.10 -10.82 -13.13
C GLU A 191 2.71 -10.65 -13.76
N THR A 192 1.66 -10.53 -12.96
CA THR A 192 0.29 -10.38 -13.47
C THR A 192 0.19 -9.14 -14.35
N SER A 193 -0.12 -9.31 -15.63
CA SER A 193 -0.19 -8.21 -16.59
C SER A 193 -1.37 -7.27 -16.30
N LEU A 194 -1.27 -6.03 -16.79
CA LEU A 194 -2.35 -5.05 -16.69
C LEU A 194 -3.67 -5.59 -17.28
N LYS A 195 -3.58 -6.28 -18.44
CA LYS A 195 -4.74 -6.94 -19.07
C LYS A 195 -5.35 -8.03 -18.18
N ALA A 196 -4.53 -8.75 -17.43
CA ALA A 196 -5.03 -9.76 -16.49
C ALA A 196 -5.68 -9.11 -15.27
N TRP A 197 -5.08 -8.05 -14.71
CA TRP A 197 -5.68 -7.28 -13.61
C TRP A 197 -7.07 -6.75 -13.96
N LYS A 198 -7.22 -6.16 -15.15
CA LYS A 198 -8.52 -5.70 -15.64
C LYS A 198 -9.62 -6.76 -15.61
N LYS A 199 -9.26 -8.04 -15.81
CA LYS A 199 -10.22 -9.17 -15.83
C LYS A 199 -10.47 -9.76 -14.45
N ILE A 200 -9.48 -9.72 -13.58
CA ILE A 200 -9.49 -10.44 -12.30
C ILE A 200 -10.05 -9.58 -11.17
N LEU A 201 -9.71 -8.28 -11.16
CA LEU A 201 -10.13 -7.40 -10.07
C LEU A 201 -11.63 -7.13 -10.10
N PRO A 202 -12.27 -6.94 -8.93
CA PRO A 202 -13.70 -6.70 -8.84
C PRO A 202 -14.17 -5.55 -9.74
N ILE A 203 -15.36 -5.66 -10.29
CA ILE A 203 -15.96 -4.56 -11.07
C ILE A 203 -16.13 -3.29 -10.21
N ASN A 204 -16.36 -3.45 -8.91
CA ASN A 204 -16.47 -2.38 -7.92
C ASN A 204 -15.06 -1.98 -7.40
N THR A 205 -14.13 -1.71 -8.31
CA THR A 205 -12.81 -1.19 -7.97
C THR A 205 -12.80 0.32 -8.12
N THR A 206 -12.39 1.03 -7.06
CA THR A 206 -12.13 2.48 -7.08
C THR A 206 -10.64 2.73 -6.97
N LEU A 207 -10.09 3.60 -7.82
CA LEU A 207 -8.75 4.14 -7.70
C LEU A 207 -8.82 5.61 -7.27
N ILE A 208 -8.19 5.91 -6.14
CA ILE A 208 -8.12 7.27 -5.58
C ILE A 208 -6.68 7.79 -5.77
N GLY A 209 -6.51 8.84 -6.57
CA GLY A 209 -5.23 9.43 -6.92
C GLY A 209 -5.02 10.81 -6.30
N ALA A 210 -3.77 11.18 -6.04
CA ALA A 210 -3.37 12.51 -5.62
C ALA A 210 -3.13 13.42 -6.83
N THR A 211 -3.53 14.70 -6.73
CA THR A 211 -3.29 15.67 -7.81
C THR A 211 -1.83 16.09 -7.92
N ASN A 212 -1.07 15.98 -6.84
CA ASN A 212 0.35 16.34 -6.76
C ASN A 212 1.20 15.14 -6.33
N THR A 213 1.07 14.04 -7.07
CA THR A 213 1.85 12.82 -6.81
C THR A 213 3.15 12.77 -7.62
N VAL A 214 4.05 11.88 -7.24
CA VAL A 214 5.30 11.62 -7.97
C VAL A 214 5.03 10.97 -9.33
N ARG A 215 5.96 11.15 -10.29
CA ARG A 215 5.83 10.63 -11.66
C ARG A 215 5.47 9.15 -11.68
N THR A 216 6.16 8.35 -10.91
CA THR A 216 6.00 6.88 -10.92
C THR A 216 4.59 6.43 -10.56
N ILE A 217 3.95 7.09 -9.62
CA ILE A 217 2.56 6.82 -9.24
C ILE A 217 1.58 7.41 -10.25
N ARG A 218 1.84 8.62 -10.76
CA ARG A 218 1.00 9.24 -11.80
C ARG A 218 0.92 8.34 -13.04
N GLU A 219 2.06 7.85 -13.53
CA GLU A 219 2.09 6.95 -14.69
C GLU A 219 1.32 5.64 -14.45
N LEU A 220 1.34 5.10 -13.23
CA LEU A 220 0.54 3.92 -12.86
C LEU A 220 -0.96 4.26 -12.83
N ASN A 221 -1.34 5.38 -12.22
CA ASN A 221 -2.74 5.82 -12.18
C ASN A 221 -3.28 6.05 -13.61
N ASP A 222 -2.47 6.64 -14.48
CA ASP A 222 -2.84 6.86 -15.90
C ASP A 222 -2.97 5.54 -16.66
N LEU A 223 -2.08 4.56 -16.41
CA LEU A 223 -2.20 3.22 -16.97
C LEU A 223 -3.52 2.55 -16.58
N PHE A 224 -3.90 2.60 -15.31
CA PHE A 224 -5.17 2.04 -14.86
C PHE A 224 -6.36 2.81 -15.44
N ARG A 225 -6.33 4.12 -15.45
CA ARG A 225 -7.39 4.96 -16.01
C ARG A 225 -7.63 4.66 -17.50
N LEU A 226 -6.56 4.51 -18.26
CA LEU A 226 -6.65 4.19 -19.69
C LEU A 226 -7.16 2.77 -19.97
N ASN A 227 -6.75 1.81 -19.15
CA ASN A 227 -6.99 0.38 -19.43
C ASN A 227 -8.17 -0.22 -18.68
N CYS A 228 -8.65 0.43 -17.61
CA CYS A 228 -9.73 -0.06 -16.75
C CYS A 228 -10.89 0.96 -16.69
N PRO A 229 -11.53 1.32 -17.82
CA PRO A 229 -12.52 2.39 -17.89
C PRO A 229 -13.80 2.13 -17.06
N ASN A 230 -13.99 0.89 -16.63
CA ASN A 230 -15.14 0.49 -15.80
C ASN A 230 -14.89 0.65 -14.30
N TRP A 231 -13.68 1.05 -13.90
CA TRP A 231 -13.37 1.38 -12.51
C TRP A 231 -13.86 2.79 -12.18
N ASP A 232 -14.09 3.04 -10.91
CA ASP A 232 -14.34 4.41 -10.45
C ASP A 232 -12.99 5.11 -10.19
N PHE A 233 -12.90 6.40 -10.55
CA PHE A 233 -11.68 7.19 -10.40
C PHE A 233 -11.96 8.49 -9.67
N LYS A 234 -11.37 8.62 -8.48
CA LYS A 234 -11.48 9.79 -7.63
C LYS A 234 -10.10 10.45 -7.45
N ASN A 235 -10.09 11.74 -7.14
CA ASN A 235 -8.86 12.46 -6.85
C ASN A 235 -9.01 13.31 -5.59
N TYR A 236 -7.91 13.48 -4.87
CA TYR A 236 -7.79 14.44 -3.77
C TYR A 236 -6.68 15.46 -4.03
N SER A 237 -6.83 16.64 -3.47
CA SER A 237 -5.78 17.67 -3.51
C SER A 237 -4.71 17.33 -2.49
N GLY A 238 -3.49 17.01 -2.96
CA GLY A 238 -2.37 16.65 -2.09
C GLY A 238 -1.36 15.76 -2.78
N GLY A 239 -0.39 15.27 -2.00
CA GLY A 239 0.66 14.35 -2.43
C GLY A 239 0.38 12.90 -2.02
N HIS A 240 1.31 12.01 -2.40
CA HIS A 240 1.24 10.57 -2.16
C HIS A 240 0.97 10.19 -0.69
N MET A 241 1.54 10.94 0.25
CA MET A 241 1.44 10.63 1.67
C MET A 241 0.23 11.26 2.38
N ALA A 242 -0.67 11.95 1.66
CA ALA A 242 -1.86 12.58 2.26
C ALA A 242 -2.78 11.62 3.05
N PRO A 243 -2.91 10.32 2.72
CA PRO A 243 -3.66 9.39 3.58
C PRO A 243 -3.14 9.31 5.03
N ILE A 244 -1.90 9.72 5.27
CA ILE A 244 -1.27 9.78 6.60
C ILE A 244 -1.24 11.22 7.14
N THR A 245 -0.85 12.18 6.30
CA THR A 245 -0.59 13.56 6.74
C THR A 245 -1.84 14.44 6.76
N ASN A 246 -2.82 14.13 5.91
CA ASN A 246 -4.06 14.89 5.72
C ASN A 246 -5.25 13.92 5.47
N PRO A 247 -5.54 12.99 6.40
CA PRO A 247 -6.54 11.95 6.20
C PRO A 247 -7.95 12.50 5.93
N GLU A 248 -8.25 13.73 6.36
CA GLU A 248 -9.51 14.43 6.09
C GLU A 248 -9.78 14.67 4.60
N LEU A 249 -8.75 14.71 3.76
CA LEU A 249 -8.89 14.85 2.31
C LEU A 249 -9.20 13.51 1.62
N VAL A 250 -8.81 12.40 2.22
CA VAL A 250 -8.83 11.07 1.58
C VAL A 250 -9.91 10.18 2.16
N ASN A 251 -10.11 10.19 3.47
CA ASN A 251 -11.06 9.32 4.16
C ASN A 251 -12.50 9.43 3.64
N PRO A 252 -13.05 10.63 3.34
CA PRO A 252 -14.39 10.73 2.75
C PRO A 252 -14.53 10.01 1.41
N LEU A 253 -13.47 10.05 0.56
CA LEU A 253 -13.47 9.37 -0.73
C LEU A 253 -13.41 7.85 -0.58
N ILE A 254 -12.66 7.36 0.41
CA ILE A 254 -12.62 5.93 0.74
C ILE A 254 -14.01 5.46 1.17
N ILE A 255 -14.65 6.17 2.09
CA ILE A 255 -15.96 5.80 2.62
C ILE A 255 -17.05 5.83 1.53
N ASP A 256 -17.04 6.86 0.68
CA ASP A 256 -17.96 6.95 -0.46
C ASP A 256 -17.77 5.79 -1.45
N SER A 257 -16.56 5.26 -1.59
CA SER A 257 -16.28 4.09 -2.42
C SER A 257 -16.69 2.76 -1.77
N LEU A 258 -16.86 2.74 -0.45
CA LEU A 258 -17.31 1.57 0.30
C LEU A 258 -18.82 1.50 0.47
N MET A 259 -19.54 2.61 0.36
CA MET A 259 -21.01 2.66 0.36
C MET A 259 -21.59 2.21 -0.97
#